data_43aa77d60dd8281d907a01ba125e628c
#
_entry.id   43aa77d60dd8281d907a01ba125e628c
#
_cell.length_a   1.000
_cell.length_b   1.000
_cell.length_c   1.000
_cell.angle_alpha   90.00
_cell.angle_beta   90.00
_cell.angle_gamma   90.00
#
_symmetry.space_group_name_H-M   'P 1'
#
loop_
_entity.id
_entity.type
_entity.pdbx_description
1 polymer ?
#
loop_
_entity_poly.entity_id
_entity_poly.type
_entity_poly.pdbx_seq_one_letter_code
_entity_poly.pdbx_strand_id
1 'polypeptide(L)'
;AASDVYKRQVYDIVGDTGLEFQVIGTHILITLPSEKKIHIQQDSIPKQPVNFVIIGTLLDKETGIPISSATVGVRGTSIGSITNQNGDFKLSLPDSLKNDSITFSHIGYLSQDIEFALLIGRHNILSLEPKVVPLQEVVIRRSDPKKLLREMIERRNKNYSHTPVYLTTFYREGVQLKNKFQNLSEAVFKVYKTSSYSSVPDQVKLLKMSRLSNIEAKDSLLVKVKSGIQACIQMDIIKDIPEFLTPSVEKGIYDYTSEGVTFLEDRFVNVVHFEQKKGISEPLFCGELFLDSETSALLQARLEVHPVYVKNAAGMFVERRTRNVRMIPQKVVYTISYKPWQGTYYIHHIRGDLHFKVKRTKMLFGSRDLHIWFEMITCKVDTEQVVAFPRTERLPTRTIFSDTHFK
;
A
#
# COMPACT_ATOMS: atom_id res chain seq x y z
N ALA A 1 22.07 -35.19 -19.43
CA ALA A 1 20.99 -36.07 -18.93
C ALA A 1 19.88 -35.34 -18.21
N ALA A 2 20.15 -34.46 -17.21
CA ALA A 2 19.08 -33.70 -16.52
C ALA A 2 18.48 -32.58 -17.39
N SER A 3 19.30 -31.90 -18.21
CA SER A 3 18.87 -30.83 -19.11
C SER A 3 17.91 -31.28 -20.20
N ASP A 4 18.00 -32.51 -20.63
CA ASP A 4 17.17 -33.05 -21.73
C ASP A 4 15.78 -33.46 -21.27
N VAL A 5 15.62 -33.85 -20.01
CA VAL A 5 14.32 -34.13 -19.39
C VAL A 5 13.51 -32.85 -19.23
N TYR A 6 14.15 -31.77 -18.82
CA TYR A 6 13.49 -30.44 -18.70
C TYR A 6 13.09 -29.87 -20.08
N LYS A 7 13.92 -30.04 -21.11
CA LYS A 7 13.57 -29.64 -22.47
C LYS A 7 12.34 -30.37 -22.98
N ARG A 8 12.25 -31.71 -22.76
CA ARG A 8 11.07 -32.49 -23.13
C ARG A 8 9.80 -32.03 -22.40
N GLN A 9 9.87 -31.79 -21.11
CA GLN A 9 8.72 -31.31 -20.34
C GLN A 9 8.21 -29.95 -20.81
N VAL A 10 9.13 -29.03 -21.20
CA VAL A 10 8.74 -27.72 -21.74
C VAL A 10 8.10 -27.88 -23.14
N TYR A 11 8.61 -28.78 -23.98
CA TYR A 11 8.00 -29.10 -25.27
C TYR A 11 6.59 -29.71 -25.13
N ASP A 12 6.38 -30.56 -24.14
CA ASP A 12 5.08 -31.17 -23.85
C ASP A 12 4.03 -30.20 -23.35
N ILE A 13 4.47 -29.11 -22.70
CA ILE A 13 3.58 -28.08 -22.13
C ILE A 13 3.23 -27.00 -23.15
N VAL A 14 4.17 -26.60 -24.00
CA VAL A 14 4.00 -25.44 -24.91
C VAL A 14 3.51 -25.88 -26.30
N GLY A 15 3.59 -27.18 -26.63
CA GLY A 15 3.21 -27.72 -27.93
C GLY A 15 4.16 -27.27 -29.05
N ASP A 16 3.88 -27.68 -30.26
CA ASP A 16 4.67 -27.31 -31.45
C ASP A 16 4.30 -25.92 -31.95
N THR A 17 4.73 -24.90 -31.17
CA THR A 17 4.44 -23.48 -31.43
C THR A 17 5.49 -22.79 -32.30
N GLY A 18 6.50 -23.56 -32.79
CA GLY A 18 7.60 -23.00 -33.58
C GLY A 18 8.53 -22.06 -32.81
N LEU A 19 8.57 -22.15 -31.47
CA LEU A 19 9.43 -21.31 -30.61
C LEU A 19 10.82 -21.92 -30.43
N GLU A 20 11.85 -21.10 -30.38
CA GLU A 20 13.22 -21.51 -30.06
C GLU A 20 13.50 -21.36 -28.55
N PHE A 21 14.20 -22.37 -27.98
CA PHE A 21 14.51 -22.44 -26.55
C PHE A 21 16.04 -22.41 -26.35
N GLN A 22 16.51 -21.48 -25.52
CA GLN A 22 17.90 -21.41 -25.12
C GLN A 22 18.04 -21.49 -23.60
N VAL A 23 18.86 -22.39 -23.08
CA VAL A 23 19.15 -22.52 -21.66
C VAL A 23 20.38 -21.70 -21.33
N ILE A 24 20.22 -20.70 -20.41
CA ILE A 24 21.30 -19.85 -19.92
C ILE A 24 21.35 -20.01 -18.41
N GLY A 25 22.31 -20.83 -17.91
CA GLY A 25 22.40 -21.15 -16.48
C GLY A 25 21.16 -21.92 -15.99
N THR A 26 20.43 -21.36 -15.04
CA THR A 26 19.18 -21.92 -14.48
C THR A 26 17.90 -21.40 -15.16
N HIS A 27 18.02 -20.60 -16.23
CA HIS A 27 16.90 -19.97 -16.92
C HIS A 27 16.71 -20.56 -18.33
N ILE A 28 15.44 -20.66 -18.74
CA ILE A 28 15.07 -21.02 -20.11
C ILE A 28 14.57 -19.75 -20.79
N LEU A 29 15.27 -19.32 -21.84
CA LEU A 29 14.86 -18.22 -22.71
C LEU A 29 14.04 -18.81 -23.87
N ILE A 30 12.82 -18.31 -24.06
CA ILE A 30 11.92 -18.70 -25.14
C ILE A 30 11.87 -17.54 -26.12
N THR A 31 12.25 -17.79 -27.37
CA THR A 31 12.25 -16.77 -28.43
C THR A 31 11.43 -17.23 -29.64
N LEU A 32 10.87 -16.28 -30.36
CA LEU A 32 10.27 -16.55 -31.67
C LEU A 32 11.38 -16.87 -32.67
N PRO A 33 11.19 -17.83 -33.59
CA PRO A 33 12.17 -18.12 -34.62
C PRO A 33 12.39 -16.89 -35.48
N SER A 34 13.66 -16.54 -35.72
CA SER A 34 13.99 -15.38 -36.54
C SER A 34 13.64 -15.72 -38.00
N GLU A 35 12.65 -15.05 -38.54
CA GLU A 35 12.33 -15.11 -39.96
C GLU A 35 13.52 -14.69 -40.84
N LYS A 36 13.70 -15.42 -41.94
CA LYS A 36 14.79 -15.24 -42.91
C LYS A 36 14.91 -13.78 -43.35
N LYS A 37 16.17 -13.33 -43.41
CA LYS A 37 16.64 -12.06 -43.90
C LYS A 37 15.86 -11.52 -45.10
N ILE A 38 15.06 -10.53 -44.90
CA ILE A 38 14.66 -9.58 -45.92
C ILE A 38 15.62 -8.39 -45.79
N HIS A 39 16.25 -8.01 -46.88
CA HIS A 39 17.06 -6.80 -46.94
C HIS A 39 16.19 -5.59 -46.61
N ILE A 40 16.34 -5.08 -45.41
CA ILE A 40 15.78 -3.79 -45.00
C ILE A 40 16.91 -2.80 -44.98
N GLN A 41 16.72 -1.73 -45.73
CA GLN A 41 17.54 -0.52 -45.69
C GLN A 41 17.77 -0.10 -44.22
N GLN A 42 18.98 0.41 -43.96
CA GLN A 42 19.39 1.00 -42.69
C GLN A 42 18.47 2.17 -42.33
N ASP A 43 17.39 1.91 -41.64
CA ASP A 43 16.71 2.89 -40.83
C ASP A 43 16.89 2.51 -39.35
N SER A 44 17.54 3.41 -38.66
CA SER A 44 17.75 3.54 -37.21
C SER A 44 17.22 2.40 -36.31
N ILE A 45 18.16 1.60 -35.82
CA ILE A 45 17.92 0.66 -34.67
C ILE A 45 17.29 1.50 -33.54
N PRO A 46 16.07 1.16 -33.06
CA PRO A 46 15.56 1.79 -31.87
C PRO A 46 16.53 1.44 -30.73
N LYS A 47 17.24 2.45 -30.22
CA LYS A 47 18.06 2.32 -29.01
C LYS A 47 17.15 1.76 -27.92
N GLN A 48 17.48 0.59 -27.38
CA GLN A 48 16.83 0.09 -26.18
C GLN A 48 16.88 1.20 -25.14
N PRO A 49 15.77 1.50 -24.45
CA PRO A 49 15.77 2.55 -23.44
C PRO A 49 16.82 2.19 -22.38
N VAL A 50 17.84 3.02 -22.27
CA VAL A 50 18.85 2.90 -21.21
C VAL A 50 18.15 3.28 -19.92
N ASN A 51 17.99 2.33 -19.00
CA ASN A 51 17.44 2.59 -17.69
C ASN A 51 18.59 2.75 -16.69
N PHE A 52 18.57 3.86 -15.97
CA PHE A 52 19.46 4.09 -14.84
C PHE A 52 18.84 3.57 -13.55
N VAL A 53 19.65 3.06 -12.65
CA VAL A 53 19.21 2.58 -11.34
C VAL A 53 19.89 3.41 -10.27
N ILE A 54 19.07 4.05 -9.42
CA ILE A 54 19.51 4.73 -8.21
C ILE A 54 19.22 3.81 -7.03
N ILE A 55 20.20 3.62 -6.16
CA ILE A 55 20.09 2.86 -4.91
C ILE A 55 20.61 3.69 -3.76
N GLY A 56 20.04 3.49 -2.58
CA GLY A 56 20.50 4.16 -1.37
C GLY A 56 19.69 3.81 -0.15
N THR A 57 20.05 4.46 0.96
CA THR A 57 19.39 4.34 2.27
C THR A 57 18.99 5.71 2.75
N LEU A 58 17.76 5.87 3.23
CA LEU A 58 17.21 7.10 3.76
C LEU A 58 17.15 7.03 5.28
N LEU A 59 17.75 8.02 5.95
CA LEU A 59 17.88 8.09 7.39
C LEU A 59 17.22 9.34 7.94
N ASP A 60 16.83 9.31 9.18
CA ASP A 60 16.49 10.48 9.99
C ASP A 60 17.77 11.28 10.29
N LYS A 61 17.77 12.57 10.02
CA LYS A 61 18.94 13.44 10.16
C LYS A 61 19.40 13.63 11.62
N GLU A 62 18.47 13.59 12.57
CA GLU A 62 18.77 13.81 14.00
C GLU A 62 19.15 12.51 14.70
N THR A 63 18.42 11.42 14.42
CA THR A 63 18.57 10.16 15.16
C THR A 63 19.41 9.14 14.43
N GLY A 64 19.62 9.29 13.10
CA GLY A 64 20.27 8.29 12.26
C GLY A 64 19.44 7.01 12.05
N ILE A 65 18.18 6.98 12.51
CA ILE A 65 17.30 5.82 12.36
C ILE A 65 16.82 5.72 10.89
N PRO A 66 16.79 4.52 10.30
CA PRO A 66 16.25 4.33 8.95
C PRO A 66 14.77 4.77 8.83
N ILE A 67 14.46 5.53 7.77
CA ILE A 67 13.09 5.95 7.47
C ILE A 67 12.46 4.93 6.53
N SER A 68 11.52 4.15 7.04
CA SER A 68 10.72 3.19 6.27
C SER A 68 9.50 3.88 5.63
N SER A 69 9.05 3.35 4.49
CA SER A 69 7.84 3.82 3.78
C SER A 69 7.91 5.28 3.28
N ALA A 70 9.12 5.83 3.16
CA ALA A 70 9.33 7.10 2.50
C ALA A 70 9.17 6.95 0.97
N THR A 71 8.54 7.91 0.34
CA THR A 71 8.38 7.94 -1.12
C THR A 71 9.64 8.51 -1.77
N VAL A 72 10.13 7.85 -2.82
CA VAL A 72 11.24 8.27 -3.66
C VAL A 72 10.76 8.29 -5.09
N GLY A 73 10.64 9.44 -5.73
CA GLY A 73 10.05 9.51 -7.06
C GLY A 73 10.41 10.76 -7.83
N VAL A 74 10.15 10.74 -9.13
CA VAL A 74 10.35 11.92 -10.01
C VAL A 74 9.11 12.80 -9.93
N ARG A 75 9.32 14.06 -9.61
CA ARG A 75 8.24 15.05 -9.46
C ARG A 75 7.41 15.17 -10.74
N GLY A 76 6.09 15.14 -10.59
CA GLY A 76 5.16 15.26 -11.73
C GLY A 76 5.01 14.03 -12.61
N THR A 77 5.67 12.92 -12.26
CA THR A 77 5.57 11.64 -12.98
C THR A 77 4.94 10.55 -12.09
N SER A 78 4.64 9.41 -12.70
CA SER A 78 4.20 8.20 -11.96
C SER A 78 5.37 7.25 -11.62
N ILE A 79 6.61 7.71 -11.79
CA ILE A 79 7.80 6.87 -11.55
C ILE A 79 8.27 7.12 -10.12
N GLY A 80 8.22 6.08 -9.30
CA GLY A 80 8.59 6.15 -7.89
C GLY A 80 8.90 4.78 -7.29
N SER A 81 9.47 4.83 -6.11
CA SER A 81 9.77 3.70 -5.23
C SER A 81 9.51 4.10 -3.78
N ILE A 82 9.64 3.14 -2.87
CA ILE A 82 9.41 3.35 -1.44
C ILE A 82 10.55 2.70 -0.69
N THR A 83 10.98 3.34 0.41
CA THR A 83 11.99 2.77 1.28
C THR A 83 11.45 1.56 2.04
N ASN A 84 12.30 0.54 2.21
CA ASN A 84 12.00 -0.63 3.03
C ASN A 84 12.16 -0.35 4.54
N GLN A 85 12.04 -1.37 5.39
CA GLN A 85 12.19 -1.22 6.85
C GLN A 85 13.58 -0.76 7.30
N ASN A 86 14.60 -0.98 6.47
CA ASN A 86 15.97 -0.54 6.71
C ASN A 86 16.26 0.83 6.08
N GLY A 87 15.23 1.52 5.56
CA GLY A 87 15.39 2.77 4.83
C GLY A 87 15.92 2.62 3.41
N ASP A 88 16.17 1.38 2.92
CA ASP A 88 16.78 1.19 1.60
C ASP A 88 15.75 1.39 0.50
N PHE A 89 16.18 2.02 -0.60
CA PHE A 89 15.38 2.23 -1.80
C PHE A 89 16.14 1.85 -3.08
N LYS A 90 15.37 1.50 -4.10
CA LYS A 90 15.86 1.28 -5.47
C LYS A 90 14.87 1.88 -6.44
N LEU A 91 15.31 2.83 -7.24
CA LEU A 91 14.52 3.52 -8.26
C LEU A 91 15.14 3.31 -9.64
N SER A 92 14.35 2.82 -10.60
CA SER A 92 14.77 2.66 -12.00
C SER A 92 14.11 3.72 -12.86
N LEU A 93 14.90 4.44 -13.62
CA LEU A 93 14.51 5.62 -14.40
C LEU A 93 14.98 5.51 -15.85
N PRO A 94 14.14 5.88 -16.84
CA PRO A 94 14.56 5.98 -18.22
C PRO A 94 15.49 7.21 -18.44
N ASP A 95 16.36 7.12 -19.42
CA ASP A 95 17.32 8.21 -19.79
C ASP A 95 16.63 9.56 -20.06
N SER A 96 15.38 9.54 -20.50
CA SER A 96 14.59 10.75 -20.75
C SER A 96 14.39 11.65 -19.52
N LEU A 97 14.53 11.09 -18.31
CA LEU A 97 14.34 11.82 -17.04
C LEU A 97 15.65 12.18 -16.32
N LYS A 98 16.79 12.09 -17.01
CA LYS A 98 18.11 12.36 -16.42
C LYS A 98 18.34 13.81 -15.97
N ASN A 99 17.54 14.74 -16.43
CA ASN A 99 17.61 16.16 -16.06
C ASN A 99 16.56 16.54 -14.98
N ASP A 100 15.76 15.57 -14.52
CA ASP A 100 14.75 15.81 -13.52
C ASP A 100 15.32 15.64 -12.09
N SER A 101 14.60 16.16 -11.12
CA SER A 101 14.92 15.97 -9.70
C SER A 101 14.15 14.80 -9.11
N ILE A 102 14.80 14.08 -8.21
CA ILE A 102 14.21 13.03 -7.41
C ILE A 102 13.76 13.63 -6.09
N THR A 103 12.47 13.50 -5.80
CA THR A 103 11.85 13.92 -4.53
C THR A 103 11.87 12.77 -3.54
N PHE A 104 12.42 13.03 -2.37
CA PHE A 104 12.36 12.16 -1.19
C PHE A 104 11.37 12.78 -0.20
N SER A 105 10.33 12.06 0.15
CA SER A 105 9.30 12.57 1.08
C SER A 105 8.79 11.49 2.03
N HIS A 106 8.52 11.91 3.26
CA HIS A 106 7.90 11.06 4.28
C HIS A 106 7.07 11.94 5.24
N ILE A 107 5.99 11.36 5.79
CA ILE A 107 5.17 12.03 6.80
C ILE A 107 6.03 12.36 8.02
N GLY A 108 6.03 13.65 8.44
CA GLY A 108 6.82 14.13 9.57
C GLY A 108 8.23 14.58 9.23
N TYR A 109 8.59 14.65 7.95
CA TYR A 109 9.89 15.12 7.47
C TYR A 109 9.74 16.21 6.41
N LEU A 110 10.73 17.08 6.31
CA LEU A 110 10.86 18.00 5.18
C LEU A 110 11.19 17.22 3.92
N SER A 111 10.42 17.44 2.87
CA SER A 111 10.72 16.82 1.57
C SER A 111 12.00 17.42 0.98
N GLN A 112 12.79 16.58 0.33
CA GLN A 112 14.05 16.95 -0.29
C GLN A 112 14.04 16.59 -1.77
N ASP A 113 14.39 17.56 -2.62
CA ASP A 113 14.60 17.34 -4.06
C ASP A 113 16.10 17.30 -4.33
N ILE A 114 16.56 16.25 -5.02
CA ILE A 114 17.97 16.06 -5.39
C ILE A 114 18.03 15.81 -6.89
N GLU A 115 18.95 16.50 -7.58
CA GLU A 115 19.17 16.29 -9.00
C GLU A 115 19.61 14.85 -9.29
N PHE A 116 19.01 14.24 -10.30
CA PHE A 116 19.27 12.87 -10.69
C PHE A 116 20.77 12.60 -10.93
N ALA A 117 21.47 13.53 -11.57
CA ALA A 117 22.89 13.40 -11.88
C ALA A 117 23.79 13.19 -10.64
N LEU A 118 23.37 13.70 -9.48
CA LEU A 118 24.11 13.55 -8.22
C LEU A 118 23.92 12.17 -7.56
N LEU A 119 22.96 11.38 -8.03
CA LEU A 119 22.57 10.11 -7.41
C LEU A 119 23.06 8.88 -8.16
N ILE A 120 23.51 9.02 -9.40
CA ILE A 120 23.91 7.92 -10.27
C ILE A 120 25.25 7.30 -9.84
N GLY A 121 25.37 5.98 -10.03
CA GLY A 121 26.65 5.25 -10.01
C GLY A 121 27.21 4.98 -8.61
N ARG A 122 26.48 5.30 -7.56
CA ARG A 122 26.88 5.05 -6.17
C ARG A 122 25.71 4.62 -5.29
N HIS A 123 26.02 4.02 -4.14
CA HIS A 123 25.03 3.86 -3.07
C HIS A 123 24.90 5.19 -2.33
N ASN A 124 23.69 5.75 -2.29
CA ASN A 124 23.43 7.05 -1.69
C ASN A 124 22.97 6.87 -0.25
N ILE A 125 23.61 7.55 0.69
CA ILE A 125 23.14 7.69 2.06
C ILE A 125 22.58 9.10 2.19
N LEU A 126 21.26 9.19 2.32
CA LEU A 126 20.52 10.44 2.36
C LEU A 126 19.82 10.56 3.71
N SER A 127 19.59 11.80 4.17
CA SER A 127 18.88 12.03 5.41
C SER A 127 17.81 13.10 5.23
N LEU A 128 16.60 12.80 5.72
CA LEU A 128 15.54 13.80 5.80
C LEU A 128 15.58 14.48 7.18
N GLU A 129 15.35 15.77 7.16
CA GLU A 129 15.24 16.58 8.36
C GLU A 129 13.83 16.41 8.96
N PRO A 130 13.72 16.02 10.25
CA PRO A 130 12.44 16.01 10.92
C PRO A 130 11.79 17.37 10.82
N LYS A 131 10.52 17.40 10.51
CA LYS A 131 9.75 18.62 10.45
C LYS A 131 9.41 19.04 11.87
N VAL A 132 10.32 19.78 12.51
CA VAL A 132 10.05 20.41 13.79
C VAL A 132 9.04 21.52 13.54
N VAL A 133 7.81 21.29 13.93
CA VAL A 133 6.84 22.37 14.04
C VAL A 133 7.23 23.17 15.27
N PRO A 134 7.73 24.42 15.14
CA PRO A 134 7.90 25.27 16.30
C PRO A 134 6.55 25.33 16.97
N LEU A 135 6.51 25.06 18.28
CA LEU A 135 5.34 25.30 19.12
C LEU A 135 5.05 26.82 19.09
N GLN A 136 4.51 27.30 17.99
CA GLN A 136 3.74 28.54 18.05
C GLN A 136 2.65 28.25 19.07
N GLU A 137 2.50 29.18 20.01
CA GLU A 137 1.45 29.17 21.02
C GLU A 137 0.14 28.77 20.33
N VAL A 138 -0.16 27.47 20.39
CA VAL A 138 -1.38 26.94 19.82
C VAL A 138 -2.46 27.47 20.72
N VAL A 139 -3.13 28.51 20.26
CA VAL A 139 -4.38 28.95 20.87
C VAL A 139 -5.30 27.74 20.76
N ILE A 140 -5.37 26.95 21.83
CA ILE A 140 -6.25 25.80 21.95
C ILE A 140 -7.68 26.35 21.92
N ARG A 141 -8.18 26.65 20.74
CA ARG A 141 -9.61 26.75 20.52
C ARG A 141 -10.12 25.31 20.65
N ARG A 142 -10.72 25.00 21.77
CA ARG A 142 -11.43 23.72 21.98
C ARG A 142 -12.56 23.69 20.96
N SER A 143 -12.27 23.19 19.77
CA SER A 143 -13.28 22.93 18.76
C SER A 143 -14.10 21.73 19.21
N ASP A 144 -15.41 21.81 19.13
CA ASP A 144 -16.27 20.64 19.36
C ASP A 144 -15.92 19.54 18.35
N PRO A 145 -15.40 18.38 18.77
CA PRO A 145 -14.96 17.31 17.87
C PRO A 145 -16.11 16.78 17.01
N LYS A 146 -17.33 16.73 17.55
CA LYS A 146 -18.52 16.32 16.80
C LYS A 146 -18.89 17.33 15.72
N LYS A 147 -18.70 18.63 15.97
CA LYS A 147 -18.89 19.67 14.97
C LYS A 147 -17.90 19.53 13.82
N LEU A 148 -16.61 19.30 14.13
CA LEU A 148 -15.58 19.07 13.10
C LEU A 148 -15.92 17.90 12.18
N LEU A 149 -16.39 16.78 12.74
CA LEU A 149 -16.81 15.61 11.95
C LEU A 149 -18.05 15.89 11.11
N ARG A 150 -19.04 16.63 11.63
CA ARG A 150 -20.20 17.05 10.82
C ARG A 150 -19.78 17.93 9.65
N GLU A 151 -18.91 18.93 9.89
CA GLU A 151 -18.38 19.79 8.83
C GLU A 151 -17.61 18.98 7.75
N MET A 152 -16.84 17.98 8.16
CA MET A 152 -16.17 17.08 7.23
C MET A 152 -17.16 16.35 6.32
N ILE A 153 -18.25 15.81 6.90
CA ILE A 153 -19.30 15.12 6.14
C ILE A 153 -20.06 16.09 5.20
N GLU A 154 -20.42 17.26 5.68
CA GLU A 154 -21.09 18.30 4.88
C GLU A 154 -20.26 18.77 3.69
N ARG A 155 -18.93 18.92 3.91
CA ARG A 155 -17.99 19.32 2.85
C ARG A 155 -17.45 18.18 2.00
N ARG A 156 -17.90 16.95 2.24
CA ARG A 156 -17.49 15.78 1.46
C ARG A 156 -17.69 16.01 -0.05
N ASN A 157 -18.80 16.61 -0.44
CA ASN A 157 -19.11 16.95 -1.84
C ASN A 157 -18.05 17.84 -2.48
N LYS A 158 -17.49 18.77 -1.73
CA LYS A 158 -16.50 19.71 -2.22
C LYS A 158 -15.12 19.10 -2.30
N ASN A 159 -14.82 18.19 -1.35
CA ASN A 159 -13.46 17.69 -1.14
C ASN A 159 -13.13 16.43 -1.94
N TYR A 160 -14.12 15.57 -2.24
CA TYR A 160 -13.86 14.24 -2.82
C TYR A 160 -14.57 14.03 -4.16
N SER A 161 -14.03 13.14 -4.99
CA SER A 161 -14.46 12.98 -6.37
C SER A 161 -15.89 12.46 -6.53
N HIS A 162 -16.63 13.12 -7.44
CA HIS A 162 -17.95 12.70 -7.91
C HIS A 162 -17.89 11.80 -9.15
N THR A 163 -16.76 11.79 -9.84
CA THR A 163 -16.58 11.04 -11.09
C THR A 163 -15.59 9.89 -10.87
N PRO A 164 -15.69 8.84 -11.65
CA PRO A 164 -14.69 7.78 -11.62
C PRO A 164 -13.32 8.29 -12.05
N VAL A 165 -12.26 7.70 -11.47
CA VAL A 165 -10.88 7.98 -11.82
C VAL A 165 -10.08 6.68 -11.91
N TYR A 166 -8.94 6.69 -12.59
CA TYR A 166 -7.96 5.63 -12.45
C TYR A 166 -6.91 6.00 -11.41
N LEU A 167 -6.65 5.08 -10.49
CA LEU A 167 -5.50 5.15 -9.60
C LEU A 167 -4.48 4.09 -10.04
N THR A 168 -3.23 4.49 -10.28
CA THR A 168 -2.12 3.53 -10.38
C THR A 168 -1.53 3.40 -8.99
N THR A 169 -1.57 2.19 -8.43
CA THR A 169 -1.16 1.92 -7.06
C THR A 169 -0.04 0.91 -7.00
N PHE A 170 0.94 1.17 -6.15
CA PHE A 170 1.89 0.18 -5.68
C PHE A 170 1.34 -0.50 -4.43
N TYR A 171 1.44 -1.81 -4.36
CA TYR A 171 1.02 -2.63 -3.23
C TYR A 171 2.17 -3.53 -2.79
N ARG A 172 2.29 -3.68 -1.49
CA ARG A 172 3.26 -4.59 -0.91
C ARG A 172 2.68 -5.24 0.35
N GLU A 173 2.98 -6.52 0.57
CA GLU A 173 2.62 -7.23 1.80
C GLU A 173 3.74 -8.13 2.26
N GLY A 174 3.87 -8.28 3.57
CA GLY A 174 4.82 -9.18 4.19
C GLY A 174 4.17 -10.02 5.30
N VAL A 175 4.59 -11.27 5.37
CA VAL A 175 4.20 -12.21 6.42
C VAL A 175 5.43 -12.69 7.14
N GLN A 176 5.49 -12.46 8.44
CA GLN A 176 6.58 -12.90 9.32
C GLN A 176 6.05 -13.85 10.39
N LEU A 177 6.73 -14.98 10.58
CA LEU A 177 6.46 -15.92 11.65
C LEU A 177 7.72 -16.07 12.51
N LYS A 178 7.65 -15.78 13.82
CA LYS A 178 8.80 -15.75 14.70
C LYS A 178 9.96 -14.89 14.17
N ASN A 179 9.65 -13.68 13.71
CA ASN A 179 10.58 -12.72 13.12
C ASN A 179 11.32 -13.18 11.85
N LYS A 180 10.88 -14.28 11.21
CA LYS A 180 11.39 -14.72 9.91
C LYS A 180 10.36 -14.46 8.82
N PHE A 181 10.80 -13.85 7.74
CA PHE A 181 9.94 -13.65 6.57
C PHE A 181 9.53 -15.01 5.99
N GLN A 182 8.22 -15.19 5.79
CA GLN A 182 7.63 -16.33 5.12
C GLN A 182 7.27 -15.98 3.68
N ASN A 183 6.79 -14.78 3.48
CA ASN A 183 6.35 -14.27 2.19
C ASN A 183 6.53 -12.75 2.14
N LEU A 184 6.96 -12.27 0.98
CA LEU A 184 6.95 -10.86 0.60
C LEU A 184 6.39 -10.78 -0.82
N SER A 185 5.34 -10.03 -1.02
CA SER A 185 4.70 -9.83 -2.32
C SER A 185 4.64 -8.34 -2.63
N GLU A 186 4.93 -7.99 -3.87
CA GLU A 186 4.85 -6.64 -4.40
C GLU A 186 4.07 -6.65 -5.71
N ALA A 187 3.23 -5.65 -5.94
CA ALA A 187 2.45 -5.56 -7.17
C ALA A 187 2.14 -4.12 -7.53
N VAL A 188 1.91 -3.90 -8.82
CA VAL A 188 1.36 -2.65 -9.35
C VAL A 188 -0.02 -2.94 -9.91
N PHE A 189 -0.99 -2.15 -9.49
CA PHE A 189 -2.37 -2.25 -9.93
C PHE A 189 -2.85 -0.97 -10.59
N LYS A 190 -3.78 -1.11 -11.52
CA LYS A 190 -4.65 -0.03 -11.97
C LYS A 190 -6.04 -0.24 -11.35
N VAL A 191 -6.50 0.75 -10.60
CA VAL A 191 -7.79 0.73 -9.93
C VAL A 191 -8.74 1.67 -10.66
N TYR A 192 -9.86 1.14 -11.14
CA TYR A 192 -11.00 1.96 -11.53
C TYR A 192 -11.76 2.30 -10.26
N LYS A 193 -11.46 3.48 -9.72
CA LYS A 193 -12.08 4.04 -8.53
C LYS A 193 -13.38 4.70 -8.93
N THR A 194 -14.50 4.19 -8.46
CA THR A 194 -15.80 4.81 -8.66
C THR A 194 -15.91 6.08 -7.81
N SER A 195 -16.92 6.91 -8.09
CA SER A 195 -17.22 8.08 -7.27
C SER A 195 -17.29 7.73 -5.78
N SER A 196 -16.85 8.64 -4.93
CA SER A 196 -16.96 8.50 -3.46
C SER A 196 -18.42 8.38 -2.98
N TYR A 197 -19.40 8.63 -3.84
CA TYR A 197 -20.84 8.52 -3.58
C TYR A 197 -21.48 7.28 -4.20
N SER A 198 -20.73 6.50 -4.94
CA SER A 198 -21.24 5.34 -5.63
C SER A 198 -21.22 4.10 -4.74
N SER A 199 -22.31 3.37 -4.69
CA SER A 199 -22.38 2.03 -4.10
C SER A 199 -21.76 0.95 -4.99
N VAL A 200 -21.38 1.30 -6.22
CA VAL A 200 -20.72 0.36 -7.15
C VAL A 200 -19.30 0.08 -6.66
N PRO A 201 -18.92 -1.20 -6.54
CA PRO A 201 -17.57 -1.57 -6.13
C PRO A 201 -16.50 -1.05 -7.10
N ASP A 202 -15.35 -0.66 -6.55
CA ASP A 202 -14.17 -0.33 -7.33
C ASP A 202 -13.62 -1.59 -8.02
N GLN A 203 -12.97 -1.41 -9.17
CA GLN A 203 -12.42 -2.52 -9.94
C GLN A 203 -10.90 -2.45 -9.96
N VAL A 204 -10.26 -3.59 -9.93
CA VAL A 204 -8.79 -3.70 -9.88
C VAL A 204 -8.30 -4.52 -11.07
N LYS A 205 -7.30 -3.99 -11.75
CA LYS A 205 -6.53 -4.68 -12.79
C LYS A 205 -5.08 -4.82 -12.33
N LEU A 206 -4.54 -6.04 -12.38
CA LEU A 206 -3.13 -6.29 -12.11
C LEU A 206 -2.30 -5.85 -13.32
N LEU A 207 -1.27 -5.04 -13.10
CA LEU A 207 -0.31 -4.62 -14.13
C LEU A 207 0.98 -5.43 -14.04
N LYS A 208 1.51 -5.59 -12.83
CA LYS A 208 2.77 -6.31 -12.57
C LYS A 208 2.79 -6.85 -11.15
N MET A 209 3.42 -7.99 -10.95
CA MET A 209 3.58 -8.62 -9.65
C MET A 209 4.94 -9.30 -9.50
N SER A 210 5.46 -9.29 -8.29
CA SER A 210 6.65 -10.02 -7.85
C SER A 210 6.39 -10.66 -6.49
N ARG A 211 6.88 -11.87 -6.30
CA ARG A 211 6.76 -12.59 -5.03
C ARG A 211 8.08 -13.24 -4.66
N LEU A 212 8.49 -13.04 -3.41
CA LEU A 212 9.57 -13.76 -2.77
C LEU A 212 8.95 -14.65 -1.68
N SER A 213 9.00 -15.95 -1.86
CA SER A 213 8.57 -16.92 -0.84
C SER A 213 9.76 -17.71 -0.33
N ASN A 214 9.81 -17.91 0.99
CA ASN A 214 10.81 -18.76 1.59
C ASN A 214 10.36 -20.23 1.45
N ILE A 215 10.95 -20.95 0.48
CA ILE A 215 10.62 -22.35 0.14
C ILE A 215 11.00 -23.31 1.27
N GLU A 216 11.92 -22.95 2.16
CA GLU A 216 12.33 -23.78 3.30
C GLU A 216 11.30 -23.84 4.45
N ALA A 217 10.26 -23.04 4.40
CA ALA A 217 9.19 -23.08 5.39
C ALA A 217 8.31 -24.33 5.21
N LYS A 218 8.80 -25.49 5.70
CA LYS A 218 8.04 -26.75 5.77
C LYS A 218 6.71 -26.64 6.53
N ASP A 219 6.49 -25.54 7.21
CA ASP A 219 5.27 -25.19 7.94
C ASP A 219 4.50 -24.11 7.19
N SER A 220 3.95 -24.43 6.03
CA SER A 220 2.99 -23.53 5.36
C SER A 220 1.76 -23.37 6.26
N LEU A 221 1.78 -22.32 7.07
CA LEU A 221 0.61 -21.91 7.83
C LEU A 221 -0.38 -21.31 6.84
N LEU A 222 -1.22 -22.13 6.24
CA LEU A 222 -2.29 -21.72 5.33
C LEU A 222 -3.40 -21.00 6.12
N VAL A 223 -3.07 -19.84 6.66
CA VAL A 223 -4.06 -18.97 7.27
C VAL A 223 -4.30 -17.81 6.32
N LYS A 224 -5.53 -17.66 5.90
CA LYS A 224 -5.97 -16.56 5.07
C LYS A 224 -6.47 -15.45 5.97
N VAL A 225 -5.70 -14.40 6.07
CA VAL A 225 -6.10 -13.13 6.70
C VAL A 225 -6.67 -12.24 5.60
N LYS A 226 -7.65 -11.41 5.95
CA LYS A 226 -8.18 -10.39 5.05
C LYS A 226 -7.10 -9.34 4.78
N SER A 227 -6.29 -9.60 3.79
CA SER A 227 -5.22 -8.73 3.28
C SER A 227 -5.34 -8.65 1.76
N GLY A 228 -4.43 -7.93 1.14
CA GLY A 228 -4.42 -7.76 -0.30
C GLY A 228 -5.04 -6.45 -0.76
N ILE A 229 -4.89 -6.18 -2.05
CA ILE A 229 -5.35 -4.92 -2.65
C ILE A 229 -6.85 -4.66 -2.44
N GLN A 230 -7.67 -5.71 -2.45
CA GLN A 230 -9.12 -5.57 -2.24
C GLN A 230 -9.44 -5.10 -0.81
N ALA A 231 -8.71 -5.59 0.19
CA ALA A 231 -8.84 -5.11 1.56
C ALA A 231 -8.46 -3.63 1.68
N CYS A 232 -7.36 -3.21 1.02
CA CYS A 232 -6.96 -1.80 0.99
C CYS A 232 -8.06 -0.92 0.38
N ILE A 233 -8.62 -1.30 -0.75
CA ILE A 233 -9.65 -0.50 -1.43
C ILE A 233 -10.93 -0.39 -0.60
N GLN A 234 -11.31 -1.45 0.11
CA GLN A 234 -12.46 -1.45 1.01
C GLN A 234 -12.24 -0.62 2.29
N MET A 235 -11.01 -0.19 2.56
CA MET A 235 -10.68 0.72 3.66
C MET A 235 -10.83 2.21 3.29
N ASP A 236 -11.43 2.54 2.15
CA ASP A 236 -11.78 3.91 1.84
C ASP A 236 -12.98 4.37 2.68
N ILE A 237 -12.68 4.86 3.89
CA ILE A 237 -13.68 5.33 4.86
C ILE A 237 -14.41 6.61 4.45
N ILE A 238 -14.00 7.23 3.37
CA ILE A 238 -14.76 8.35 2.76
C ILE A 238 -15.81 7.82 1.80
N LYS A 239 -15.57 6.71 1.15
CA LYS A 239 -16.57 6.07 0.29
C LYS A 239 -17.60 5.32 1.14
N ASP A 240 -17.14 4.42 1.98
CA ASP A 240 -17.95 3.62 2.90
C ASP A 240 -17.80 4.20 4.32
N ILE A 241 -18.62 5.25 4.62
CA ILE A 241 -18.48 6.03 5.84
C ILE A 241 -18.84 5.17 7.08
N PRO A 242 -17.88 4.89 7.99
CA PRO A 242 -18.15 4.13 9.20
C PRO A 242 -18.82 5.00 10.27
N GLU A 243 -19.43 4.36 11.27
CA GLU A 243 -20.19 5.01 12.32
C GLU A 243 -19.35 6.01 13.14
N PHE A 244 -18.05 5.74 13.34
CA PHE A 244 -17.16 6.66 14.07
C PHE A 244 -16.91 8.01 13.35
N LEU A 245 -17.24 8.11 12.05
CA LEU A 245 -17.20 9.38 11.31
C LEU A 245 -18.54 10.14 11.34
N THR A 246 -19.63 9.51 11.79
CA THR A 246 -20.97 10.09 11.80
C THR A 246 -21.50 10.20 13.24
N PRO A 247 -21.01 11.17 14.03
CA PRO A 247 -21.39 11.27 15.45
C PRO A 247 -22.88 11.53 15.62
N SER A 248 -23.58 10.58 16.21
CA SER A 248 -24.99 10.75 16.60
C SER A 248 -25.12 11.63 17.83
N VAL A 249 -26.19 12.43 17.85
CA VAL A 249 -26.48 13.32 18.99
C VAL A 249 -27.02 12.51 20.18
N GLU A 250 -27.85 11.49 19.94
CA GLU A 250 -28.63 10.83 21.00
C GLU A 250 -28.14 9.44 21.37
N LYS A 251 -27.69 8.63 20.40
CA LYS A 251 -27.42 7.18 20.60
C LYS A 251 -26.06 6.72 20.08
N GLY A 252 -25.11 7.64 19.89
CA GLY A 252 -23.80 7.23 19.38
C GLY A 252 -23.07 6.29 20.34
N ILE A 253 -22.38 5.30 19.76
CA ILE A 253 -21.57 4.33 20.50
C ILE A 253 -20.14 4.79 20.77
N TYR A 254 -19.77 5.98 20.26
CA TYR A 254 -18.44 6.55 20.41
C TYR A 254 -18.44 7.82 21.26
N ASP A 255 -17.36 7.99 22.02
CA ASP A 255 -16.95 9.24 22.63
C ASP A 255 -15.87 9.91 21.79
N TYR A 256 -15.87 11.24 21.74
CA TYR A 256 -14.95 12.03 20.94
C TYR A 256 -14.28 13.11 21.78
N THR A 257 -12.97 13.27 21.59
CA THR A 257 -12.16 14.28 22.27
C THR A 257 -11.34 15.06 21.24
N SER A 258 -11.29 16.39 21.39
CA SER A 258 -10.40 17.21 20.57
C SER A 258 -9.02 17.25 21.22
N GLU A 259 -8.00 16.84 20.50
CA GLU A 259 -6.59 16.90 20.93
C GLU A 259 -5.89 18.20 20.48
N GLY A 260 -6.67 19.12 19.89
CA GLY A 260 -6.15 20.41 19.43
C GLY A 260 -5.79 20.41 17.95
N VAL A 261 -4.85 21.29 17.61
CA VAL A 261 -4.37 21.47 16.23
C VAL A 261 -2.91 21.06 16.16
N THR A 262 -2.55 20.32 15.13
CA THR A 262 -1.16 19.96 14.81
C THR A 262 -0.84 20.28 13.36
N PHE A 263 0.37 19.96 12.92
CA PHE A 263 0.81 20.18 11.55
C PHE A 263 1.08 18.84 10.86
N LEU A 264 0.46 18.64 9.71
CA LEU A 264 0.61 17.41 8.92
C LEU A 264 0.81 17.81 7.45
N GLU A 265 1.89 17.37 6.83
CA GLU A 265 2.20 17.60 5.40
C GLU A 265 1.92 19.05 4.93
N ASP A 266 2.53 20.05 5.60
CA ASP A 266 2.39 21.49 5.30
C ASP A 266 1.00 22.10 5.56
N ARG A 267 0.15 21.42 6.34
CA ARG A 267 -1.20 21.87 6.68
C ARG A 267 -1.47 21.82 8.18
N PHE A 268 -2.21 22.80 8.66
CA PHE A 268 -2.79 22.73 10.00
C PHE A 268 -3.97 21.78 10.01
N VAL A 269 -3.98 20.84 10.93
CA VAL A 269 -5.03 19.84 11.08
C VAL A 269 -5.59 19.83 12.49
N ASN A 270 -6.90 19.74 12.60
CA ASN A 270 -7.58 19.44 13.86
C ASN A 270 -7.48 17.93 14.11
N VAL A 271 -7.09 17.55 15.32
CA VAL A 271 -7.01 16.14 15.72
C VAL A 271 -8.21 15.79 16.58
N VAL A 272 -8.96 14.80 16.11
CA VAL A 272 -10.11 14.24 16.83
C VAL A 272 -9.78 12.81 17.24
N HIS A 273 -9.66 12.57 18.53
CA HIS A 273 -9.61 11.21 19.08
C HIS A 273 -11.02 10.67 19.25
N PHE A 274 -11.21 9.38 18.97
CA PHE A 274 -12.48 8.68 19.18
C PHE A 274 -12.23 7.29 19.78
N GLU A 275 -13.12 6.89 20.68
CA GLU A 275 -13.13 5.55 21.28
C GLU A 275 -14.55 5.09 21.61
N GLN A 276 -14.76 3.78 21.68
CA GLN A 276 -16.07 3.25 22.07
C GLN A 276 -16.42 3.56 23.52
N LYS A 277 -17.70 3.86 23.77
CA LYS A 277 -18.20 4.16 25.11
C LYS A 277 -18.01 2.98 26.07
N LYS A 278 -17.86 3.32 27.35
CA LYS A 278 -17.81 2.33 28.42
C LYS A 278 -19.08 1.47 28.42
N GLY A 279 -18.90 0.15 28.59
CA GLY A 279 -19.99 -0.81 28.56
C GLY A 279 -20.22 -1.52 27.23
N ILE A 280 -19.59 -1.03 26.14
CA ILE A 280 -19.59 -1.71 24.83
C ILE A 280 -18.42 -2.70 24.84
N SER A 281 -18.71 -4.00 24.65
CA SER A 281 -17.69 -5.07 24.68
C SER A 281 -17.31 -5.61 23.30
N GLU A 282 -17.96 -5.13 22.24
CA GLU A 282 -17.59 -5.45 20.87
C GLU A 282 -16.20 -4.89 20.54
N PRO A 283 -15.40 -5.60 19.71
CA PRO A 283 -14.09 -5.13 19.29
C PRO A 283 -14.21 -4.08 18.18
N LEU A 284 -14.56 -2.85 18.56
CA LEU A 284 -14.67 -1.72 17.65
C LEU A 284 -13.31 -1.03 17.43
N PHE A 285 -13.25 -0.14 16.45
CA PHE A 285 -12.07 0.71 16.23
C PHE A 285 -12.08 1.90 17.20
N CYS A 286 -10.88 2.32 17.62
CA CYS A 286 -10.60 3.59 18.25
C CYS A 286 -9.41 4.23 17.52
N GLY A 287 -9.15 5.51 17.74
CA GLY A 287 -7.99 6.17 17.15
C GLY A 287 -8.12 7.67 16.94
N GLU A 288 -7.39 8.16 15.95
CA GLU A 288 -7.21 9.58 15.66
C GLU A 288 -7.60 9.90 14.22
N LEU A 289 -8.28 11.03 14.05
CA LEU A 289 -8.71 11.59 12.78
C LEU A 289 -8.07 12.96 12.60
N PHE A 290 -7.36 13.16 11.50
CA PHE A 290 -6.65 14.38 11.18
C PHE A 290 -7.42 15.13 10.09
N LEU A 291 -8.09 16.21 10.49
CA LEU A 291 -8.97 17.01 9.64
C LEU A 291 -8.29 18.32 9.25
N ASP A 292 -8.17 18.61 7.97
CA ASP A 292 -7.62 19.86 7.45
C ASP A 292 -8.42 21.06 8.02
N SER A 293 -7.70 22.04 8.59
CA SER A 293 -8.34 23.18 9.26
C SER A 293 -9.04 24.16 8.31
N GLU A 294 -8.67 24.17 7.02
CA GLU A 294 -9.24 25.06 6.01
C GLU A 294 -10.38 24.39 5.25
N THR A 295 -10.12 23.20 4.75
CA THR A 295 -11.06 22.47 3.88
C THR A 295 -11.99 21.56 4.64
N SER A 296 -11.68 21.22 5.89
CA SER A 296 -12.31 20.18 6.71
C SER A 296 -12.22 18.78 6.09
N ALA A 297 -11.31 18.56 5.13
CA ALA A 297 -11.09 17.24 4.55
C ALA A 297 -10.37 16.34 5.57
N LEU A 298 -10.70 15.05 5.58
CA LEU A 298 -9.93 14.03 6.29
C LEU A 298 -8.63 13.80 5.53
N LEU A 299 -7.50 14.13 6.13
CA LEU A 299 -6.17 13.89 5.55
C LEU A 299 -5.60 12.55 5.97
N GLN A 300 -5.85 12.16 7.23
CA GLN A 300 -5.38 10.89 7.75
C GLN A 300 -6.33 10.35 8.81
N ALA A 301 -6.46 9.04 8.86
CA ALA A 301 -7.06 8.31 9.97
C ALA A 301 -6.08 7.23 10.46
N ARG A 302 -5.86 7.19 11.76
CA ARG A 302 -5.12 6.13 12.43
C ARG A 302 -6.09 5.35 13.29
N LEU A 303 -6.33 4.12 12.93
CA LEU A 303 -7.35 3.25 13.49
C LEU A 303 -6.68 2.07 14.19
N GLU A 304 -7.08 1.78 15.42
CA GLU A 304 -6.66 0.58 16.14
C GLU A 304 -7.91 -0.16 16.63
N VAL A 305 -7.93 -1.49 16.52
CA VAL A 305 -8.97 -2.25 17.21
C VAL A 305 -8.75 -2.11 18.71
N HIS A 306 -9.79 -1.69 19.43
CA HIS A 306 -9.68 -1.32 20.85
C HIS A 306 -8.89 -2.38 21.64
N PRO A 307 -7.76 -2.00 22.30
CA PRO A 307 -6.77 -2.94 22.85
C PRO A 307 -7.35 -3.94 23.87
N VAL A 308 -8.38 -3.54 24.62
CA VAL A 308 -9.05 -4.41 25.60
C VAL A 308 -9.81 -5.54 24.91
N TYR A 309 -10.41 -5.28 23.75
CA TYR A 309 -11.31 -6.21 23.06
C TYR A 309 -10.69 -6.89 21.83
N VAL A 310 -9.48 -6.50 21.43
CA VAL A 310 -8.83 -7.00 20.20
C VAL A 310 -8.76 -8.52 20.11
N LYS A 311 -8.61 -9.23 21.24
CA LYS A 311 -8.56 -10.69 21.27
C LYS A 311 -9.86 -11.35 20.79
N ASN A 312 -10.97 -10.64 20.85
CA ASN A 312 -12.30 -11.09 20.41
C ASN A 312 -12.52 -10.83 18.91
N ALA A 313 -11.66 -10.03 18.27
CA ALA A 313 -11.79 -9.59 16.89
C ALA A 313 -11.36 -10.62 15.83
N ALA A 314 -11.04 -11.86 16.20
CA ALA A 314 -10.52 -12.87 15.25
C ALA A 314 -11.43 -13.07 14.01
N GLY A 315 -12.74 -12.97 14.17
CA GLY A 315 -13.71 -13.09 13.07
C GLY A 315 -13.66 -11.94 12.06
N MET A 316 -13.14 -10.78 12.45
CA MET A 316 -13.03 -9.62 11.58
C MET A 316 -11.91 -9.79 10.53
N PHE A 317 -10.83 -10.49 10.89
CA PHE A 317 -9.58 -10.52 10.11
C PHE A 317 -9.28 -11.87 9.49
N VAL A 318 -9.81 -12.99 10.05
CA VAL A 318 -9.52 -14.34 9.57
C VAL A 318 -10.61 -14.78 8.60
N GLU A 319 -10.28 -14.92 7.33
CA GLU A 319 -11.24 -15.33 6.30
C GLU A 319 -11.48 -16.85 6.30
N ARG A 320 -10.45 -17.64 6.53
CA ARG A 320 -10.52 -19.10 6.60
C ARG A 320 -9.82 -19.64 7.85
N ARG A 321 -10.56 -20.37 8.66
CA ARG A 321 -9.99 -21.08 9.81
C ARG A 321 -9.46 -22.44 9.36
N THR A 322 -8.17 -22.67 9.55
CA THR A 322 -7.58 -24.01 9.41
C THR A 322 -7.99 -24.87 10.62
N ARG A 323 -8.42 -26.10 10.39
CA ARG A 323 -9.05 -27.01 11.40
C ARG A 323 -8.25 -27.17 12.70
N ASN A 324 -6.93 -26.97 12.67
CA ASN A 324 -6.03 -27.19 13.81
C ASN A 324 -5.25 -25.94 14.25
N VAL A 325 -5.69 -24.74 13.85
CA VAL A 325 -4.98 -23.49 14.14
C VAL A 325 -5.95 -22.46 14.70
N ARG A 326 -5.63 -21.92 15.87
CA ARG A 326 -6.34 -20.79 16.47
C ARG A 326 -5.48 -19.54 16.36
N MET A 327 -6.00 -18.51 15.72
CA MET A 327 -5.40 -17.19 15.65
C MET A 327 -6.08 -16.25 16.64
N ILE A 328 -5.26 -15.59 17.44
CA ILE A 328 -5.72 -14.64 18.47
C ILE A 328 -5.07 -13.30 18.16
N PRO A 329 -5.84 -12.30 17.68
CA PRO A 329 -5.32 -10.96 17.46
C PRO A 329 -4.73 -10.38 18.76
N GLN A 330 -3.60 -9.69 18.64
CA GLN A 330 -2.94 -9.02 19.76
C GLN A 330 -2.95 -7.50 19.56
N LYS A 331 -2.75 -7.08 18.32
CA LYS A 331 -2.77 -5.68 17.92
C LYS A 331 -3.14 -5.60 16.44
N VAL A 332 -4.01 -4.69 16.08
CA VAL A 332 -4.40 -4.43 14.69
C VAL A 332 -4.51 -2.93 14.52
N VAL A 333 -3.64 -2.37 13.68
CA VAL A 333 -3.57 -0.94 13.40
C VAL A 333 -3.67 -0.72 11.90
N TYR A 334 -4.41 0.30 11.51
CA TYR A 334 -4.48 0.79 10.14
C TYR A 334 -4.17 2.27 10.10
N THR A 335 -3.44 2.69 9.09
CA THR A 335 -3.27 4.10 8.74
C THR A 335 -3.82 4.31 7.34
N ILE A 336 -4.69 5.29 7.17
CA ILE A 336 -5.34 5.64 5.92
C ILE A 336 -5.08 7.12 5.67
N SER A 337 -4.51 7.47 4.52
CA SER A 337 -4.22 8.88 4.19
C SER A 337 -4.83 9.27 2.85
N TYR A 338 -5.23 10.52 2.75
CA TYR A 338 -5.77 11.14 1.54
C TYR A 338 -4.90 12.31 1.14
N LYS A 339 -4.66 12.48 -0.17
CA LYS A 339 -3.91 13.62 -0.71
C LYS A 339 -4.71 14.34 -1.80
N PRO A 340 -4.58 15.67 -1.89
CA PRO A 340 -5.20 16.41 -2.96
C PRO A 340 -4.47 16.22 -4.29
N TRP A 341 -5.24 16.01 -5.35
CA TRP A 341 -4.81 16.06 -6.74
C TRP A 341 -5.73 17.04 -7.46
N GLN A 342 -5.18 18.13 -8.01
CA GLN A 342 -5.97 19.20 -8.65
C GLN A 342 -7.16 19.69 -7.79
N GLY A 343 -6.94 19.85 -6.48
CA GLY A 343 -7.95 20.33 -5.53
C GLY A 343 -8.94 19.29 -5.01
N THR A 344 -8.93 18.07 -5.52
CA THR A 344 -9.79 16.96 -5.08
C THR A 344 -8.97 15.93 -4.31
N TYR A 345 -9.47 15.47 -3.17
CA TYR A 345 -8.76 14.48 -2.33
C TYR A 345 -9.05 13.06 -2.79
N TYR A 346 -7.98 12.26 -2.88
CA TYR A 346 -8.02 10.84 -3.23
C TYR A 346 -7.27 10.03 -2.17
N ILE A 347 -7.68 8.78 -2.02
CA ILE A 347 -6.96 7.83 -1.19
C ILE A 347 -5.51 7.69 -1.69
N HIS A 348 -4.56 7.94 -0.81
CA HIS A 348 -3.15 7.98 -1.15
C HIS A 348 -2.36 6.83 -0.56
N HIS A 349 -2.46 6.62 0.76
CA HIS A 349 -1.71 5.58 1.43
C HIS A 349 -2.60 4.82 2.40
N ILE A 350 -2.51 3.51 2.36
CA ILE A 350 -3.11 2.61 3.34
C ILE A 350 -2.04 1.68 3.84
N ARG A 351 -1.90 1.58 5.14
CA ARG A 351 -1.04 0.62 5.80
C ARG A 351 -1.83 -0.16 6.84
N GLY A 352 -1.64 -1.46 6.86
CA GLY A 352 -2.15 -2.35 7.90
C GLY A 352 -1.02 -3.10 8.60
N ASP A 353 -1.03 -3.10 9.94
CA ASP A 353 -0.12 -3.85 10.79
C ASP A 353 -0.92 -4.75 11.73
N LEU A 354 -0.84 -6.07 11.53
CA LEU A 354 -1.64 -7.06 12.22
C LEU A 354 -0.76 -8.06 12.95
N HIS A 355 -0.86 -8.10 14.26
CA HIS A 355 -0.13 -9.00 15.14
C HIS A 355 -1.06 -10.06 15.73
N PHE A 356 -0.72 -11.33 15.55
CA PHE A 356 -1.47 -12.47 16.06
C PHE A 356 -0.59 -13.41 16.87
N LYS A 357 -1.18 -14.05 17.87
CA LYS A 357 -0.67 -15.30 18.45
C LYS A 357 -1.34 -16.49 17.78
N VAL A 358 -0.53 -17.38 17.24
CA VAL A 358 -0.97 -18.60 16.56
C VAL A 358 -0.73 -19.79 17.46
N LYS A 359 -1.80 -20.52 17.79
CA LYS A 359 -1.77 -21.77 18.58
C LYS A 359 -2.24 -22.93 17.72
N ARG A 360 -1.51 -24.06 17.75
CA ARG A 360 -1.95 -25.32 17.14
C ARG A 360 -2.73 -26.13 18.18
N THR A 361 -3.93 -26.61 17.82
CA THR A 361 -4.85 -27.29 18.74
C THR A 361 -4.28 -28.63 19.26
N LYS A 362 -3.35 -29.26 18.53
CA LYS A 362 -2.72 -30.52 18.91
C LYS A 362 -1.40 -30.37 19.69
N MET A 363 -0.92 -29.15 19.87
CA MET A 363 0.31 -28.90 20.66
C MET A 363 -0.10 -28.34 22.03
N LEU A 364 0.20 -29.06 23.09
CA LEU A 364 -0.06 -28.66 24.48
C LEU A 364 0.71 -27.39 24.90
N PHE A 365 1.86 -27.12 24.28
CA PHE A 365 2.71 -25.96 24.60
C PHE A 365 3.19 -25.26 23.33
N GLY A 366 3.23 -23.92 23.40
CA GLY A 366 3.82 -23.05 22.42
C GLY A 366 2.84 -22.28 21.55
N SER A 367 2.93 -20.97 21.62
CA SER A 367 2.34 -20.05 20.65
C SER A 367 3.46 -19.47 19.76
N ARG A 368 3.12 -19.11 18.54
CA ARG A 368 4.05 -18.43 17.61
C ARG A 368 3.48 -17.06 17.32
N ASP A 369 4.33 -16.05 17.31
CA ASP A 369 3.95 -14.71 16.90
C ASP A 369 3.96 -14.65 15.37
N LEU A 370 2.84 -14.17 14.84
CA LEU A 370 2.62 -13.93 13.41
C LEU A 370 2.37 -12.44 13.24
N HIS A 371 3.20 -11.80 12.44
CA HIS A 371 3.04 -10.43 11.99
C HIS A 371 2.73 -10.40 10.51
N ILE A 372 1.64 -9.75 10.16
CA ILE A 372 1.22 -9.49 8.78
C ILE A 372 1.13 -7.99 8.62
N TRP A 373 1.83 -7.48 7.65
CA TRP A 373 1.71 -6.08 7.28
C TRP A 373 1.46 -5.96 5.78
N PHE A 374 0.75 -4.93 5.40
CA PHE A 374 0.54 -4.58 4.01
C PHE A 374 0.43 -3.08 3.85
N GLU A 375 0.74 -2.60 2.66
CA GLU A 375 0.56 -1.21 2.30
C GLU A 375 0.19 -1.06 0.82
N MET A 376 -0.59 -0.03 0.55
CA MET A 376 -0.95 0.43 -0.78
C MET A 376 -0.65 1.91 -0.89
N ILE A 377 0.00 2.33 -1.96
CA ILE A 377 0.29 3.74 -2.23
C ILE A 377 -0.18 4.09 -3.62
N THR A 378 -0.94 5.18 -3.73
CA THR A 378 -1.37 5.74 -5.02
C THR A 378 -0.21 6.57 -5.59
N CYS A 379 0.34 6.09 -6.71
CA CYS A 379 1.46 6.75 -7.41
C CYS A 379 0.96 7.75 -8.46
N LYS A 380 -0.23 7.51 -9.03
CA LYS A 380 -0.80 8.36 -10.10
C LYS A 380 -2.32 8.38 -10.02
N VAL A 381 -2.90 9.55 -10.33
CA VAL A 381 -4.33 9.75 -10.53
C VAL A 381 -4.54 10.19 -11.98
N ASP A 382 -5.37 9.44 -12.73
CA ASP A 382 -5.78 9.78 -14.09
C ASP A 382 -7.30 10.05 -14.10
N THR A 383 -7.68 11.23 -14.56
CA THR A 383 -9.08 11.69 -14.59
C THR A 383 -9.69 11.67 -15.98
N GLU A 384 -8.89 11.43 -17.02
CA GLU A 384 -9.32 11.46 -18.41
C GLU A 384 -9.60 10.05 -18.95
N GLN A 385 -10.61 9.94 -19.83
CA GLN A 385 -10.98 8.70 -20.54
C GLN A 385 -11.15 7.48 -19.62
N VAL A 386 -11.76 7.69 -18.46
CA VAL A 386 -11.94 6.66 -17.45
C VAL A 386 -13.13 5.78 -17.77
N VAL A 387 -12.86 4.50 -18.09
CA VAL A 387 -13.86 3.50 -18.43
C VAL A 387 -13.68 2.26 -17.54
N ALA A 388 -14.79 1.66 -17.14
CA ALA A 388 -14.77 0.42 -16.34
C ALA A 388 -14.05 -0.71 -17.08
N PHE A 389 -13.27 -1.52 -16.35
CA PHE A 389 -12.54 -2.63 -16.96
C PHE A 389 -13.47 -3.74 -17.44
N PRO A 390 -13.17 -4.38 -18.60
CA PRO A 390 -13.83 -5.62 -19.01
C PRO A 390 -13.72 -6.71 -17.94
N ARG A 391 -14.68 -7.63 -17.87
CA ARG A 391 -14.67 -8.72 -16.87
C ARG A 391 -13.40 -9.58 -16.93
N THR A 392 -12.82 -9.75 -18.10
CA THR A 392 -11.61 -10.53 -18.33
C THR A 392 -10.34 -9.89 -17.78
N GLU A 393 -10.34 -8.59 -17.56
CA GLU A 393 -9.15 -7.83 -17.11
C GLU A 393 -9.15 -7.51 -15.61
N ARG A 394 -10.32 -7.56 -14.98
CA ARG A 394 -10.46 -7.22 -13.57
C ARG A 394 -10.22 -8.42 -12.66
N LEU A 395 -9.53 -8.19 -11.56
CA LEU A 395 -9.43 -9.19 -10.51
C LEU A 395 -10.82 -9.43 -9.89
N PRO A 396 -11.20 -10.70 -9.67
CA PRO A 396 -12.42 -11.02 -8.93
C PRO A 396 -12.38 -10.41 -7.53
N THR A 397 -13.52 -9.92 -7.05
CA THR A 397 -13.64 -9.22 -5.76
C THR A 397 -13.19 -10.05 -4.55
N ARG A 398 -13.08 -11.38 -4.72
CA ARG A 398 -12.65 -12.34 -3.69
C ARG A 398 -11.32 -13.03 -4.01
N THR A 399 -10.53 -12.50 -4.93
CA THR A 399 -9.27 -13.14 -5.29
C THR A 399 -8.25 -12.91 -4.19
N ILE A 400 -8.07 -13.94 -3.39
CA ILE A 400 -6.81 -14.15 -2.69
C ILE A 400 -5.85 -14.59 -3.79
N PHE A 401 -4.70 -13.92 -3.91
CA PHE A 401 -3.70 -14.27 -4.91
C PHE A 401 -3.34 -15.75 -4.77
N SER A 402 -3.67 -16.55 -5.78
CA SER A 402 -3.26 -17.94 -5.89
C SER A 402 -1.91 -18.00 -6.60
N ASP A 403 -1.17 -19.11 -6.44
CA ASP A 403 0.14 -19.30 -7.08
C ASP A 403 0.06 -19.23 -8.62
N THR A 404 -1.12 -19.38 -9.21
CA THR A 404 -1.35 -19.21 -10.65
C THR A 404 -1.21 -17.77 -11.15
N HIS A 405 -1.29 -16.77 -10.27
CA HIS A 405 -1.10 -15.36 -10.62
C HIS A 405 0.37 -14.90 -10.59
N PHE A 406 1.28 -15.80 -10.18
CA PHE A 406 2.72 -15.54 -10.05
C PHE A 406 3.55 -16.19 -11.18
N LYS A 407 2.89 -16.65 -12.25
CA LYS A 407 3.56 -17.22 -13.43
C LYS A 407 3.89 -16.17 -14.47
#